data_403cee8086ecd3f6dc4d9d94dc5e0cf8
#
_entry.id   403cee8086ecd3f6dc4d9d94dc5e0cf8
#
_cell.length_a   1.000
_cell.length_b   1.000
_cell.length_c   1.000
_cell.angle_alpha   90.00
_cell.angle_beta   90.00
_cell.angle_gamma   90.00
#
_symmetry.space_group_name_H-M   'P 1'
#
loop_
_entity.id
_entity.type
_entity.pdbx_description
1 polymer ?
#
loop_
_entity_poly.entity_id
_entity_poly.type
_entity_poly.pdbx_seq_one_letter_code
_entity_poly.pdbx_strand_id
1 'polypeptide(L)'
;ASDVYKRQLTHWSLAAIACSNPGKFPAIYHPDGDAGERLEFAESEQNVVSDIEKLRLVIDKRRPKPGRLRLMIFAIIFVTLASLGVFWLPQAVQNYALRIIPPVKQQEIGLKILSLISEFTGKPCDAAMANNSLALLADITLQGQGSLYILPDGLSQTAHLPGNIILIGRELVEDYEEPDVAAGFILMEHLRSEKGNIFRDLLQYSGTLATFQFLTTGTLKE
;
A
#
# COMPACT_ATOMS: atom_id res chain seq x y z
N ALA A 1 -52.19 16.58 -44.60
CA ALA A 1 -51.24 15.86 -43.76
C ALA A 1 -51.47 14.34 -43.75
N SER A 2 -52.63 13.86 -44.28
CA SER A 2 -53.05 12.45 -44.22
C SER A 2 -52.56 11.60 -45.38
N ASP A 3 -52.03 12.18 -46.46
CA ASP A 3 -51.71 11.46 -47.69
C ASP A 3 -50.27 10.96 -47.81
N VAL A 4 -49.37 11.49 -47.03
CA VAL A 4 -47.94 11.11 -47.08
C VAL A 4 -47.72 9.71 -46.50
N TYR A 5 -48.49 9.34 -45.48
CA TYR A 5 -48.38 8.00 -44.83
C TYR A 5 -48.98 6.84 -45.66
N LYS A 6 -49.88 7.13 -46.56
CA LYS A 6 -50.54 6.06 -47.35
C LYS A 6 -49.73 5.56 -48.55
N ARG A 7 -48.61 6.23 -48.86
CA ARG A 7 -47.69 5.85 -49.96
C ARG A 7 -46.34 5.31 -49.52
N GLN A 8 -46.14 5.15 -48.23
CA GLN A 8 -44.90 4.53 -47.71
C GLN A 8 -44.98 3.00 -47.91
N LEU A 9 -44.05 2.45 -48.68
CA LEU A 9 -43.93 1.02 -48.89
C LEU A 9 -43.25 0.37 -47.69
N THR A 10 -42.26 1.05 -47.10
CA THR A 10 -41.52 0.60 -45.94
C THR A 10 -40.90 1.78 -45.21
N HIS A 11 -40.54 1.62 -43.92
CA HIS A 11 -39.87 2.62 -43.10
C HIS A 11 -38.70 2.01 -42.39
N TRP A 12 -37.47 2.42 -42.78
CA TRP A 12 -36.24 1.94 -42.16
C TRP A 12 -35.52 3.07 -41.44
N SER A 13 -34.94 2.74 -40.31
CA SER A 13 -34.07 3.67 -39.64
C SER A 13 -32.69 3.66 -40.29
N LEU A 14 -32.16 4.82 -40.64
CA LEU A 14 -30.79 4.94 -41.21
C LEU A 14 -29.71 4.35 -40.27
N ALA A 15 -29.96 4.27 -38.97
CA ALA A 15 -29.08 3.66 -38.01
C ALA A 15 -29.10 2.11 -38.04
N ALA A 16 -30.10 1.52 -38.67
CA ALA A 16 -30.32 0.09 -38.69
C ALA A 16 -30.32 -0.49 -40.13
N ILE A 17 -29.74 0.23 -41.10
CA ILE A 17 -29.57 -0.30 -42.47
C ILE A 17 -28.13 -0.79 -42.65
N ALA A 18 -27.98 -1.91 -43.34
CA ALA A 18 -26.72 -2.45 -43.80
C ALA A 18 -26.62 -2.43 -45.31
N CYS A 19 -25.42 -2.20 -45.86
CA CYS A 19 -25.15 -2.29 -47.30
C CYS A 19 -24.52 -3.65 -47.58
N SER A 20 -25.13 -4.45 -48.47
CA SER A 20 -24.65 -5.78 -48.83
C SER A 20 -23.42 -5.76 -49.75
N ASN A 21 -23.26 -4.70 -50.55
CA ASN A 21 -22.22 -4.62 -51.58
C ASN A 21 -21.53 -3.23 -51.62
N PRO A 22 -20.82 -2.81 -50.58
CA PRO A 22 -20.22 -1.50 -50.49
C PRO A 22 -19.34 -1.22 -51.71
N GLY A 23 -19.52 -0.03 -52.33
CA GLY A 23 -18.71 0.44 -53.47
C GLY A 23 -19.05 -0.22 -54.82
N LYS A 24 -20.13 -0.99 -54.94
CA LYS A 24 -20.62 -1.59 -56.18
C LYS A 24 -22.03 -1.11 -56.50
N PHE A 25 -22.35 -1.04 -57.80
CA PHE A 25 -23.70 -0.74 -58.28
C PHE A 25 -24.30 -1.96 -58.94
N PRO A 26 -25.63 -2.19 -58.81
CA PRO A 26 -26.57 -1.42 -57.98
C PRO A 26 -26.25 -1.55 -56.50
N ALA A 27 -26.37 -0.45 -55.72
CA ALA A 27 -26.14 -0.47 -54.29
C ALA A 27 -27.33 -1.07 -53.58
N ILE A 28 -27.09 -2.13 -52.79
CA ILE A 28 -28.17 -2.92 -52.17
C ILE A 28 -28.13 -2.67 -50.65
N TYR A 29 -29.22 -2.13 -50.13
CA TYR A 29 -29.42 -1.90 -48.71
C TYR A 29 -30.51 -2.82 -48.15
N HIS A 30 -30.38 -3.22 -46.91
CA HIS A 30 -31.38 -4.00 -46.17
C HIS A 30 -31.38 -3.58 -44.68
N PRO A 31 -32.46 -3.83 -43.93
CA PRO A 31 -32.46 -3.68 -42.50
C PRO A 31 -31.43 -4.60 -41.84
N ASP A 32 -30.75 -4.13 -40.77
CA ASP A 32 -29.82 -4.94 -40.02
C ASP A 32 -30.57 -6.09 -39.32
N GLY A 33 -30.22 -7.35 -39.69
CA GLY A 33 -30.87 -8.55 -39.20
C GLY A 33 -32.00 -9.11 -40.10
N ASP A 34 -32.48 -8.40 -41.15
CA ASP A 34 -33.45 -8.89 -42.09
C ASP A 34 -33.02 -8.66 -43.56
N ALA A 35 -32.54 -9.70 -44.22
CA ALA A 35 -32.14 -9.66 -45.62
C ALA A 35 -33.30 -9.89 -46.60
N GLY A 36 -34.54 -10.08 -46.13
CA GLY A 36 -35.72 -10.33 -46.94
C GLY A 36 -36.21 -9.08 -47.69
N GLU A 37 -36.11 -7.92 -47.03
CA GLU A 37 -36.41 -6.63 -47.66
C GLU A 37 -35.12 -6.02 -48.22
N ARG A 38 -35.15 -5.60 -49.51
CA ARG A 38 -34.01 -5.01 -50.20
C ARG A 38 -34.42 -3.73 -50.90
N LEU A 39 -33.54 -2.74 -50.82
CA LEU A 39 -33.64 -1.50 -51.55
C LEU A 39 -32.42 -1.37 -52.47
N GLU A 40 -32.64 -1.29 -53.76
CA GLU A 40 -31.61 -1.22 -54.77
C GLU A 40 -31.57 0.17 -55.38
N PHE A 41 -30.35 0.77 -55.42
CA PHE A 41 -30.11 2.05 -56.06
C PHE A 41 -29.28 1.85 -57.32
N ALA A 42 -29.77 2.38 -58.44
CA ALA A 42 -29.06 2.37 -59.70
C ALA A 42 -27.86 3.36 -59.64
N GLU A 43 -26.93 3.21 -60.60
CA GLU A 43 -25.78 4.08 -60.71
C GLU A 43 -26.14 5.58 -60.93
N SER A 44 -27.30 5.86 -61.51
CA SER A 44 -27.85 7.20 -61.69
C SER A 44 -28.15 7.91 -60.35
N GLU A 45 -28.27 7.19 -59.23
CA GLU A 45 -28.65 7.67 -57.94
C GLU A 45 -27.43 7.73 -56.95
N GLN A 46 -26.23 7.79 -57.51
CA GLN A 46 -24.98 7.82 -56.76
C GLN A 46 -24.92 8.93 -55.69
N ASN A 47 -25.55 10.06 -55.92
CA ASN A 47 -25.62 11.15 -54.94
C ASN A 47 -26.38 10.73 -53.67
N VAL A 48 -27.52 10.02 -53.81
CA VAL A 48 -28.32 9.54 -52.69
C VAL A 48 -27.55 8.49 -51.91
N VAL A 49 -26.88 7.57 -52.57
CA VAL A 49 -26.00 6.56 -51.94
C VAL A 49 -24.87 7.20 -51.16
N SER A 50 -24.21 8.21 -51.74
CA SER A 50 -23.14 8.98 -51.07
C SER A 50 -23.64 9.67 -49.79
N ASP A 51 -24.83 10.25 -49.81
CA ASP A 51 -25.40 10.95 -48.66
C ASP A 51 -25.84 9.97 -47.55
N ILE A 52 -26.40 8.80 -47.93
CA ILE A 52 -26.70 7.70 -47.01
C ILE A 52 -25.41 7.24 -46.31
N GLU A 53 -24.34 7.02 -47.06
CA GLU A 53 -23.06 6.55 -46.47
C GLU A 53 -22.44 7.61 -45.55
N LYS A 54 -22.48 8.90 -45.91
CA LYS A 54 -22.01 9.99 -45.02
C LYS A 54 -22.79 9.98 -43.71
N LEU A 55 -24.10 9.88 -43.75
CA LEU A 55 -24.95 9.83 -42.55
C LEU A 55 -24.68 8.60 -41.71
N ARG A 56 -24.49 7.42 -42.32
CA ARG A 56 -24.13 6.19 -41.64
C ARG A 56 -22.79 6.33 -40.90
N LEU A 57 -21.77 6.90 -41.56
CA LEU A 57 -20.47 7.14 -40.93
C LEU A 57 -20.55 8.08 -39.72
N VAL A 58 -21.40 9.10 -39.76
CA VAL A 58 -21.62 9.99 -38.63
C VAL A 58 -22.33 9.26 -37.48
N ILE A 59 -23.29 8.43 -37.78
CA ILE A 59 -24.04 7.63 -36.78
C ILE A 59 -23.06 6.62 -36.12
N ASP A 60 -22.28 5.90 -36.91
CA ASP A 60 -21.33 4.89 -36.40
C ASP A 60 -20.22 5.51 -35.54
N LYS A 61 -19.76 6.73 -35.87
CA LYS A 61 -18.82 7.47 -35.02
C LYS A 61 -19.41 7.82 -33.65
N ARG A 62 -20.73 8.03 -33.57
CA ARG A 62 -21.43 8.35 -32.31
C ARG A 62 -21.85 7.11 -31.53
N ARG A 63 -21.79 5.91 -32.11
CA ARG A 63 -22.07 4.66 -31.36
C ARG A 63 -21.04 4.47 -30.26
N PRO A 64 -21.46 4.32 -28.99
CA PRO A 64 -20.54 4.01 -27.89
C PRO A 64 -19.89 2.65 -28.17
N LYS A 65 -18.57 2.62 -28.21
CA LYS A 65 -17.82 1.38 -28.39
C LYS A 65 -17.91 0.55 -27.10
N PRO A 66 -18.58 -0.61 -27.09
CA PRO A 66 -18.95 -1.34 -25.86
C PRO A 66 -17.74 -1.87 -25.06
N GLY A 67 -16.54 -1.86 -25.63
CA GLY A 67 -15.32 -2.31 -24.93
C GLY A 67 -14.65 -1.26 -24.05
N ARG A 68 -14.81 0.04 -24.35
CA ARG A 68 -14.08 1.12 -23.65
C ARG A 68 -14.53 1.28 -22.19
N LEU A 69 -15.83 1.19 -21.94
CA LEU A 69 -16.37 1.33 -20.59
C LEU A 69 -15.88 0.20 -19.68
N ARG A 70 -15.87 -1.04 -20.16
CA ARG A 70 -15.35 -2.19 -19.41
C ARG A 70 -13.87 -2.03 -19.08
N LEU A 71 -13.06 -1.60 -20.05
CA LEU A 71 -11.64 -1.38 -19.87
C LEU A 71 -11.35 -0.25 -18.86
N MET A 72 -12.14 0.84 -18.89
CA MET A 72 -12.06 1.90 -17.88
C MET A 72 -12.39 1.39 -16.48
N ILE A 73 -13.44 0.60 -16.32
CA ILE A 73 -13.82 0.03 -15.04
C ILE A 73 -12.69 -0.87 -14.50
N PHE A 74 -12.15 -1.76 -15.33
CA PHE A 74 -11.02 -2.61 -14.92
C PHE A 74 -9.77 -1.79 -14.57
N ALA A 75 -9.47 -0.73 -15.31
CA ALA A 75 -8.35 0.15 -15.00
C ALA A 75 -8.53 0.86 -13.66
N ILE A 76 -9.73 1.38 -13.37
CA ILE A 76 -10.04 2.01 -12.09
C ILE A 76 -9.92 1.00 -10.95
N ILE A 77 -10.48 -0.19 -11.08
CA ILE A 77 -10.37 -1.25 -10.06
C ILE A 77 -8.91 -1.62 -9.82
N PHE A 78 -8.13 -1.81 -10.89
CA PHE A 78 -6.72 -2.15 -10.79
C PHE A 78 -5.91 -1.05 -10.09
N VAL A 79 -6.12 0.23 -10.46
CA VAL A 79 -5.44 1.36 -9.83
C VAL A 79 -5.83 1.48 -8.34
N THR A 80 -7.10 1.26 -8.02
CA THR A 80 -7.58 1.29 -6.62
C THR A 80 -6.94 0.18 -5.79
N LEU A 81 -6.91 -1.06 -6.30
CA LEU A 81 -6.29 -2.19 -5.61
C LEU A 81 -4.78 -2.01 -5.46
N ALA A 82 -4.10 -1.54 -6.51
CA ALA A 82 -2.67 -1.24 -6.46
C ALA A 82 -2.36 -0.13 -5.44
N SER A 83 -3.16 0.93 -5.42
CA SER A 83 -3.03 2.01 -4.43
C SER A 83 -3.23 1.50 -3.00
N LEU A 84 -4.26 0.69 -2.77
CA LEU A 84 -4.50 0.06 -1.47
C LEU A 84 -3.33 -0.83 -1.03
N GLY A 85 -2.79 -1.63 -1.96
CA GLY A 85 -1.62 -2.49 -1.71
C GLY A 85 -0.36 -1.72 -1.39
N VAL A 86 -0.12 -0.60 -2.05
CA VAL A 86 1.11 0.20 -1.83
C VAL A 86 1.03 1.08 -0.59
N PHE A 87 -0.13 1.70 -0.31
CA PHE A 87 -0.23 2.70 0.75
C PHE A 87 -0.80 2.15 2.06
N TRP A 88 -1.78 1.27 2.01
CA TRP A 88 -2.46 0.78 3.22
C TRP A 88 -1.89 -0.53 3.76
N LEU A 89 -1.54 -1.47 2.88
CA LEU A 89 -1.05 -2.79 3.29
C LEU A 89 0.22 -2.73 4.15
N PRO A 90 1.24 -1.90 3.86
CA PRO A 90 2.44 -1.80 4.68
C PRO A 90 2.14 -1.45 6.13
N GLN A 91 1.32 -0.43 6.35
CA GLN A 91 0.97 0.02 7.69
C GLN A 91 0.12 -1.00 8.45
N ALA A 92 -0.80 -1.67 7.74
CA ALA A 92 -1.62 -2.72 8.34
C ALA A 92 -0.77 -3.92 8.80
N VAL A 93 0.19 -4.36 7.98
CA VAL A 93 1.11 -5.46 8.29
C VAL A 93 2.02 -5.10 9.48
N GLN A 94 2.57 -3.89 9.51
CA GLN A 94 3.40 -3.43 10.62
C GLN A 94 2.62 -3.36 11.94
N ASN A 95 1.42 -2.79 11.93
CA ASN A 95 0.57 -2.72 13.10
C ASN A 95 0.13 -4.11 13.60
N TYR A 96 -0.09 -5.04 12.69
CA TYR A 96 -0.39 -6.42 13.02
C TYR A 96 0.82 -7.12 13.64
N ALA A 97 2.02 -6.93 13.07
CA ALA A 97 3.28 -7.47 13.60
C ALA A 97 3.53 -7.02 15.05
N LEU A 98 3.34 -5.73 15.33
CA LEU A 98 3.52 -5.17 16.67
C LEU A 98 2.58 -5.78 17.73
N ARG A 99 1.41 -6.25 17.33
CA ARG A 99 0.42 -6.85 18.26
C ARG A 99 0.67 -8.32 18.55
N ILE A 100 1.30 -9.04 17.62
CA ILE A 100 1.46 -10.50 17.70
C ILE A 100 2.81 -10.89 18.28
N ILE A 101 3.83 -10.02 18.17
CA ILE A 101 5.17 -10.35 18.64
C ILE A 101 5.19 -10.40 20.15
N PRO A 102 5.44 -11.60 20.75
CA PRO A 102 5.52 -11.74 22.17
C PRO A 102 6.65 -10.87 22.76
N PRO A 103 6.50 -10.34 23.98
CA PRO A 103 7.53 -9.53 24.63
C PRO A 103 8.87 -10.25 24.74
N VAL A 104 8.87 -11.58 24.87
CA VAL A 104 10.10 -12.39 24.87
C VAL A 104 10.88 -12.25 23.56
N LYS A 105 10.20 -12.22 22.43
CA LYS A 105 10.86 -12.03 21.12
C LYS A 105 11.38 -10.59 20.95
N GLN A 106 10.68 -9.62 21.47
CA GLN A 106 11.17 -8.23 21.48
C GLN A 106 12.45 -8.10 22.30
N GLN A 107 12.50 -8.78 23.44
CA GLN A 107 13.69 -8.83 24.29
C GLN A 107 14.87 -9.54 23.62
N GLU A 108 14.64 -10.67 22.93
CA GLU A 108 15.67 -11.37 22.16
C GLU A 108 16.29 -10.47 21.08
N ILE A 109 15.46 -9.70 20.37
CA ILE A 109 15.90 -8.73 19.37
C ILE A 109 16.69 -7.60 20.02
N GLY A 110 16.20 -7.06 21.13
CA GLY A 110 16.89 -6.02 21.88
C GLY A 110 18.28 -6.45 22.34
N LEU A 111 18.41 -7.66 22.88
CA LEU A 111 19.70 -8.23 23.29
C LEU A 111 20.65 -8.45 22.10
N LYS A 112 20.13 -8.86 20.95
CA LYS A 112 20.91 -8.95 19.72
C LYS A 112 21.43 -7.58 19.27
N ILE A 113 20.60 -6.57 19.29
CA ILE A 113 21.00 -5.19 18.97
C ILE A 113 22.05 -4.72 19.98
N LEU A 114 21.85 -4.98 21.28
CA LEU A 114 22.83 -4.66 22.32
C LEU A 114 24.18 -5.33 22.05
N SER A 115 24.20 -6.59 21.63
CA SER A 115 25.46 -7.28 21.29
C SER A 115 26.20 -6.62 20.12
N LEU A 116 25.47 -6.18 19.09
CA LEU A 116 26.03 -5.46 17.93
C LEU A 116 26.57 -4.08 18.35
N ILE A 117 25.80 -3.34 19.14
CA ILE A 117 26.24 -2.03 19.67
C ILE A 117 27.49 -2.21 20.51
N SER A 118 27.59 -3.26 21.31
CA SER A 118 28.71 -3.55 22.19
C SER A 118 30.04 -3.79 21.45
N GLU A 119 30.00 -4.11 20.16
CA GLU A 119 31.19 -4.22 19.32
C GLU A 119 31.88 -2.84 19.11
N PHE A 120 31.09 -1.77 19.13
CA PHE A 120 31.58 -0.39 18.91
C PHE A 120 31.74 0.39 20.21
N THR A 121 30.85 0.17 21.18
CA THR A 121 30.78 0.94 22.43
C THR A 121 31.53 0.26 23.59
N GLY A 122 31.97 -0.98 23.38
CA GLY A 122 32.42 -1.85 24.43
C GLY A 122 31.31 -2.62 25.13
N LYS A 123 31.67 -3.69 25.83
CA LYS A 123 30.73 -4.51 26.58
C LYS A 123 30.10 -3.71 27.72
N PRO A 124 28.78 -3.90 28.00
CA PRO A 124 28.14 -3.31 29.15
C PRO A 124 28.91 -3.62 30.43
N CYS A 125 28.91 -2.68 31.37
CA CYS A 125 29.54 -2.85 32.68
C CYS A 125 28.91 -4.05 33.39
N ASP A 126 29.74 -5.03 33.78
CA ASP A 126 29.32 -6.28 34.43
C ASP A 126 30.07 -6.43 35.76
N ALA A 127 29.53 -5.82 36.81
CA ALA A 127 30.03 -5.98 38.18
C ALA A 127 28.86 -6.43 39.07
N ALA A 128 29.08 -7.46 39.88
CA ALA A 128 27.99 -8.06 40.67
C ALA A 128 27.24 -7.09 41.57
N MET A 129 27.93 -6.14 42.20
CA MET A 129 27.32 -5.09 43.02
C MET A 129 26.50 -4.09 42.16
N ALA A 130 27.07 -3.68 41.01
CA ALA A 130 26.39 -2.77 40.10
C ALA A 130 25.12 -3.43 39.50
N ASN A 131 25.20 -4.68 39.12
CA ASN A 131 24.05 -5.44 38.58
C ASN A 131 22.90 -5.52 39.59
N ASN A 132 23.18 -5.74 40.87
CA ASN A 132 22.15 -5.75 41.91
C ASN A 132 21.50 -4.37 42.08
N SER A 133 22.29 -3.31 42.07
CA SER A 133 21.78 -1.94 42.14
C SER A 133 20.95 -1.56 40.90
N LEU A 134 21.42 -1.96 39.73
CA LEU A 134 20.67 -1.75 38.48
C LEU A 134 19.35 -2.55 38.43
N ALA A 135 19.35 -3.78 38.95
CA ALA A 135 18.13 -4.57 39.06
C ALA A 135 17.13 -3.90 40.01
N LEU A 136 17.58 -3.39 41.16
CA LEU A 136 16.71 -2.65 42.09
C LEU A 136 16.19 -1.35 41.45
N LEU A 137 17.03 -0.62 40.74
CA LEU A 137 16.65 0.59 40.04
C LEU A 137 15.63 0.29 38.92
N ALA A 138 15.83 -0.80 38.18
CA ALA A 138 14.89 -1.27 37.16
C ALA A 138 13.54 -1.65 37.76
N ASP A 139 13.54 -2.31 38.91
CA ASP A 139 12.30 -2.69 39.59
C ASP A 139 11.48 -1.46 40.00
N ILE A 140 12.16 -0.41 40.51
CA ILE A 140 11.51 0.83 40.93
C ILE A 140 11.05 1.67 39.72
N THR A 141 11.89 1.82 38.70
CA THR A 141 11.62 2.74 37.57
C THR A 141 10.81 2.11 36.46
N LEU A 142 10.98 0.80 36.20
CA LEU A 142 10.33 0.05 35.12
C LEU A 142 9.30 -0.95 35.64
N GLN A 143 8.93 -0.87 36.93
CA GLN A 143 7.94 -1.76 37.56
C GLN A 143 8.29 -3.26 37.38
N GLY A 144 9.56 -3.61 37.39
CA GLY A 144 10.06 -4.97 37.19
C GLY A 144 9.93 -5.52 35.76
N GLN A 145 9.52 -4.69 34.80
CA GLN A 145 9.28 -5.12 33.42
C GLN A 145 10.36 -4.66 32.44
N GLY A 146 11.61 -4.55 32.86
CA GLY A 146 12.67 -4.09 31.98
C GLY A 146 14.07 -4.43 32.48
N SER A 147 15.08 -4.09 31.69
CA SER A 147 16.48 -4.30 32.03
C SER A 147 17.29 -3.04 31.73
N LEU A 148 18.20 -2.71 32.64
CA LEU A 148 19.11 -1.57 32.52
C LEU A 148 20.54 -2.08 32.23
N TYR A 149 21.20 -1.43 31.27
CA TYR A 149 22.59 -1.71 30.92
C TYR A 149 23.40 -0.41 30.86
N ILE A 150 24.55 -0.37 31.46
CA ILE A 150 25.47 0.77 31.39
C ILE A 150 26.49 0.51 30.29
N LEU A 151 26.55 1.42 29.31
CA LEU A 151 27.54 1.37 28.25
C LEU A 151 28.76 2.22 28.61
N PRO A 152 29.99 1.71 28.40
CA PRO A 152 31.21 2.42 28.75
C PRO A 152 31.50 3.62 27.83
N ASP A 153 31.01 3.60 26.60
CA ASP A 153 31.22 4.66 25.59
C ASP A 153 30.05 4.73 24.60
N GLY A 154 30.05 5.79 23.77
CA GLY A 154 29.08 5.94 22.65
C GLY A 154 27.69 6.42 23.02
N LEU A 155 27.39 6.62 24.30
CA LEU A 155 26.10 7.13 24.79
C LEU A 155 26.28 8.11 25.92
N SER A 156 25.84 9.35 25.75
CA SER A 156 25.98 10.41 26.79
C SER A 156 24.85 10.40 27.79
N GLN A 157 23.67 9.94 27.44
CA GLN A 157 22.48 9.94 28.29
C GLN A 157 21.84 8.56 28.35
N THR A 158 20.62 8.44 27.86
CA THR A 158 19.86 7.17 27.81
C THR A 158 19.35 6.89 26.40
N ALA A 159 19.23 5.63 26.09
CA ALA A 159 18.55 5.15 24.89
C ALA A 159 17.75 3.89 25.22
N HIS A 160 16.72 3.57 24.43
CA HIS A 160 15.97 2.35 24.63
C HIS A 160 16.08 1.40 23.44
N LEU A 161 15.97 0.12 23.72
CA LEU A 161 15.93 -0.96 22.74
C LEU A 161 14.60 -1.72 22.85
N PRO A 162 14.22 -2.52 21.83
CA PRO A 162 13.07 -3.40 21.93
C PRO A 162 13.13 -4.33 23.14
N GLY A 163 11.97 -4.68 23.72
CA GLY A 163 11.90 -5.54 24.89
C GLY A 163 12.14 -4.85 26.22
N ASN A 164 11.88 -3.53 26.27
CA ASN A 164 11.98 -2.71 27.48
C ASN A 164 13.41 -2.70 28.09
N ILE A 165 14.41 -2.66 27.20
CA ILE A 165 15.83 -2.52 27.56
C ILE A 165 16.21 -1.05 27.48
N ILE A 166 16.72 -0.50 28.57
CA ILE A 166 17.22 0.88 28.63
C ILE A 166 18.74 0.85 28.79
N LEU A 167 19.41 1.55 27.89
CA LEU A 167 20.83 1.76 27.91
C LEU A 167 21.13 3.10 28.62
N ILE A 168 22.12 3.10 29.45
CA ILE A 168 22.57 4.25 30.23
C ILE A 168 24.04 4.53 29.88
N GLY A 169 24.35 5.75 29.51
CA GLY A 169 25.72 6.18 29.31
C GLY A 169 26.50 6.25 30.65
N ARG A 170 27.75 5.81 30.62
CA ARG A 170 28.64 5.84 31.81
C ARG A 170 28.69 7.21 32.46
N GLU A 171 28.77 8.27 31.67
CA GLU A 171 28.81 9.66 32.13
C GLU A 171 27.64 10.01 33.05
N LEU A 172 26.44 9.47 32.77
CA LEU A 172 25.25 9.73 33.58
C LEU A 172 25.32 9.12 34.99
N VAL A 173 26.16 8.12 35.18
CA VAL A 173 26.36 7.44 36.47
C VAL A 173 27.61 7.97 37.19
N GLU A 174 28.64 8.37 36.45
CA GLU A 174 29.91 8.80 37.05
C GLU A 174 29.96 10.31 37.37
N ASP A 175 29.29 11.15 36.54
CA ASP A 175 29.33 12.60 36.68
C ASP A 175 28.32 13.15 37.70
N TYR A 176 27.30 12.34 38.05
CA TYR A 176 26.28 12.74 39.00
C TYR A 176 26.32 11.85 40.26
N GLU A 177 26.55 12.50 41.41
CA GLU A 177 26.57 11.79 42.71
C GLU A 177 25.20 11.34 43.18
N GLU A 178 24.11 11.96 42.63
CA GLU A 178 22.72 11.73 43.05
C GLU A 178 22.04 10.69 42.16
N PRO A 179 21.61 9.54 42.70
CA PRO A 179 20.99 8.48 41.90
C PRO A 179 19.62 8.91 41.30
N ASP A 180 18.99 9.94 41.85
CA ASP A 180 17.72 10.47 41.39
C ASP A 180 17.84 11.08 39.99
N VAL A 181 19.00 11.60 39.62
CA VAL A 181 19.27 12.12 38.26
C VAL A 181 19.20 10.99 37.24
N ALA A 182 19.91 9.90 37.49
CA ALA A 182 19.85 8.72 36.61
C ALA A 182 18.43 8.14 36.53
N ALA A 183 17.72 8.04 37.65
CA ALA A 183 16.34 7.59 37.70
C ALA A 183 15.43 8.48 36.87
N GLY A 184 15.60 9.80 36.91
CA GLY A 184 14.82 10.74 36.09
C GLY A 184 15.03 10.53 34.58
N PHE A 185 16.26 10.31 34.13
CA PHE A 185 16.56 10.01 32.73
C PHE A 185 15.99 8.66 32.29
N ILE A 186 16.08 7.63 33.15
CA ILE A 186 15.48 6.31 32.88
C ILE A 186 13.97 6.41 32.72
N LEU A 187 13.27 7.10 33.63
CA LEU A 187 11.83 7.30 33.55
C LEU A 187 11.43 8.08 32.29
N MET A 188 12.19 9.12 31.94
CA MET A 188 11.93 9.88 30.71
C MET A 188 12.09 9.00 29.47
N GLU A 189 13.13 8.17 29.43
CA GLU A 189 13.38 7.25 28.33
C GLU A 189 12.33 6.14 28.24
N HIS A 190 11.87 5.63 29.40
CA HIS A 190 10.78 4.68 29.46
C HIS A 190 9.48 5.27 28.88
N LEU A 191 9.10 6.47 29.29
CA LEU A 191 7.93 7.16 28.71
C LEU A 191 8.09 7.45 27.22
N ARG A 192 9.31 7.71 26.74
CA ARG A 192 9.61 7.88 25.33
C ARG A 192 9.45 6.56 24.58
N SER A 193 9.87 5.43 25.16
CA SER A 193 9.71 4.10 24.57
C SER A 193 8.24 3.67 24.44
N GLU A 194 7.39 4.08 25.38
CA GLU A 194 5.94 3.84 25.31
C GLU A 194 5.26 4.63 24.18
N LYS A 195 5.72 5.87 23.93
CA LYS A 195 5.17 6.74 22.86
C LYS A 195 5.74 6.44 21.49
N GLY A 196 7.00 6.10 21.42
CA GLY A 196 7.75 5.77 20.19
C GLY A 196 8.18 4.31 20.22
N ASN A 197 7.55 3.46 19.45
CA ASN A 197 7.95 2.05 19.40
C ASN A 197 9.13 1.90 18.43
N ILE A 198 10.39 1.86 18.95
CA ILE A 198 11.62 1.62 18.16
C ILE A 198 11.48 0.38 17.28
N PHE A 199 10.76 -0.63 17.74
CA PHE A 199 10.49 -1.81 16.93
C PHE A 199 9.64 -1.48 15.69
N ARG A 200 8.72 -0.52 15.80
CA ARG A 200 7.99 0.02 14.64
C ARG A 200 8.93 0.71 13.67
N ASP A 201 9.80 1.57 14.18
CA ASP A 201 10.76 2.32 13.36
C ASP A 201 11.74 1.38 12.65
N LEU A 202 12.18 0.34 13.35
CA LEU A 202 13.04 -0.72 12.81
C LEU A 202 12.33 -1.50 11.70
N LEU A 203 11.07 -1.88 11.88
CA LEU A 203 10.27 -2.55 10.85
C LEU A 203 9.98 -1.61 9.65
N GLN A 204 9.80 -0.33 9.92
CA GLN A 204 9.59 0.68 8.88
C GLN A 204 10.85 0.89 8.05
N TYR A 205 12.02 0.94 8.70
CA TYR A 205 13.31 1.05 8.03
C TYR A 205 13.66 -0.22 7.22
N SER A 206 13.39 -1.40 7.77
CA SER A 206 13.61 -2.69 7.11
C SER A 206 12.70 -2.92 5.90
N GLY A 207 11.59 -2.19 5.80
CA GLY A 207 10.62 -2.29 4.72
C GLY A 207 9.63 -3.44 4.89
N THR A 208 8.60 -3.43 4.03
CA THR A 208 7.46 -4.36 4.12
C THR A 208 7.83 -5.81 3.84
N LEU A 209 8.78 -6.02 2.94
CA LEU A 209 9.21 -7.35 2.54
C LEU A 209 9.98 -8.06 3.67
N ALA A 210 10.86 -7.32 4.37
CA ALA A 210 11.57 -7.82 5.54
C ALA A 210 10.62 -8.05 6.72
N THR A 211 9.62 -7.18 6.91
CA THR A 211 8.57 -7.37 7.92
C THR A 211 7.76 -8.64 7.67
N PHE A 212 7.37 -8.90 6.42
CA PHE A 212 6.66 -10.11 6.05
C PHE A 212 7.53 -11.36 6.23
N GLN A 213 8.79 -11.31 5.84
CA GLN A 213 9.75 -12.39 6.07
C GLN A 213 9.93 -12.65 7.56
N PHE A 214 10.07 -11.61 8.38
CA PHE A 214 10.16 -11.73 9.82
C PHE A 214 8.93 -12.42 10.45
N LEU A 215 7.72 -12.06 10.00
CA LEU A 215 6.47 -12.69 10.46
C LEU A 215 6.39 -14.18 10.11
N THR A 216 7.00 -14.59 9.01
CA THR A 216 6.94 -15.98 8.54
C THR A 216 8.08 -16.84 9.07
N THR A 217 9.27 -16.29 9.23
CA THR A 217 10.50 -17.02 9.62
C THR A 217 10.94 -16.75 11.06
N GLY A 218 10.46 -15.69 11.69
CA GLY A 218 10.88 -15.23 13.01
C GLY A 218 12.29 -14.63 13.05
N THR A 219 12.95 -14.45 11.89
CA THR A 219 14.32 -13.88 11.79
C THR A 219 14.32 -12.67 10.87
N LEU A 220 15.01 -11.60 11.30
CA LEU A 220 15.38 -10.49 10.41
C LEU A 220 16.66 -10.92 9.67
N LYS A 221 16.66 -10.82 8.36
CA LYS A 221 17.84 -11.06 7.54
C LYS A 221 18.75 -9.82 7.63
N GLU A 222 20.01 -10.03 7.88
CA GLU A 222 21.06 -9.02 7.81
C GLU A 222 21.15 -8.37 6.44
#